data_48996ee2f205f8a458a6014929a64b00
#
_entry.id   48996ee2f205f8a458a6014929a64b00
#
_cell.length_a   1.000
_cell.length_b   1.000
_cell.length_c   1.000
_cell.angle_alpha   90.00
_cell.angle_beta   90.00
_cell.angle_gamma   90.00
#
_symmetry.space_group_name_H-M   'P 1'
#
loop_
_entity.id
_entity.type
_entity.pdbx_description
1 polymer ?
#
loop_
_entity_poly.entity_id
_entity_poly.type
_entity_poly.pdbx_seq_one_letter_code
_entity_poly.pdbx_strand_id
1 'polypeptide(L)'
;MSIVVNLITSKRVERKTFLENIQGIYAPVYCLGVDEDCPTTRFGVFMRSNRGIEVTEIDEGYEVRINVMANKADFDLWRHTIQILSVLVDAEVYNEDDEKIEDIFQEYDDARIDEIIVHDYKMINVMIKCHHGKPIGIFGLFREAHIGNWLIEHLDITDLPAKHAANIFHQWFNDLNWDTYIKEKEGTSTQMMLREPGSDVSKRVSLYH
;
A
#
# COMPACT_ATOMS: atom_id res chain seq x y z
N MET A 1 -9.27 -5.26 -3.33
CA MET A 1 -9.53 -4.52 -4.59
C MET A 1 -8.84 -3.18 -4.49
N SER A 2 -8.04 -2.75 -5.46
CA SER A 2 -7.46 -1.40 -5.43
C SER A 2 -8.57 -0.37 -5.62
N ILE A 3 -8.41 0.82 -5.06
CA ILE A 3 -9.31 1.95 -5.26
C ILE A 3 -8.57 2.99 -6.10
N VAL A 4 -9.25 3.51 -7.08
CA VAL A 4 -8.74 4.52 -8.00
C VAL A 4 -9.61 5.78 -7.91
N VAL A 5 -8.96 6.93 -7.88
CA VAL A 5 -9.64 8.24 -7.99
C VAL A 5 -9.01 8.99 -9.14
N ASN A 6 -9.85 9.53 -10.01
CA ASN A 6 -9.44 10.30 -11.18
C ASN A 6 -9.58 11.79 -10.89
N LEU A 7 -8.53 12.55 -11.19
CA LEU A 7 -8.51 14.00 -11.12
C LEU A 7 -8.52 14.53 -12.56
N ILE A 8 -9.65 15.06 -12.98
CA ILE A 8 -9.86 15.55 -14.35
C ILE A 8 -9.44 17.00 -14.46
N THR A 9 -8.42 17.25 -15.28
CA THR A 9 -7.86 18.58 -15.47
C THR A 9 -6.96 18.64 -16.70
N SER A 10 -6.87 19.81 -17.34
CA SER A 10 -5.88 20.07 -18.39
C SER A 10 -4.54 20.62 -17.86
N LYS A 11 -4.52 20.99 -16.56
CA LYS A 11 -3.30 21.53 -15.94
C LYS A 11 -2.35 20.41 -15.53
N ARG A 12 -1.07 20.70 -15.52
CA ARG A 12 -0.02 19.80 -15.05
C ARG A 12 0.81 20.48 -13.97
N VAL A 13 1.30 19.69 -13.05
CA VAL A 13 2.21 20.13 -11.99
C VAL A 13 3.52 19.36 -12.10
N GLU A 14 4.63 20.06 -11.94
CA GLU A 14 5.92 19.39 -11.88
C GLU A 14 5.98 18.43 -10.69
N ARG A 15 6.49 17.21 -10.93
CA ARG A 15 6.61 16.16 -9.90
C ARG A 15 7.31 16.67 -8.64
N LYS A 16 8.35 17.49 -8.80
CA LYS A 16 9.09 18.07 -7.67
C LYS A 16 8.19 18.96 -6.81
N THR A 17 7.46 19.89 -7.42
CA THR A 17 6.53 20.80 -6.72
C THR A 17 5.46 20.02 -5.98
N PHE A 18 4.90 19.01 -6.61
CA PHE A 18 3.92 18.11 -6.00
C PHE A 18 4.48 17.40 -4.77
N LEU A 19 5.67 16.76 -4.88
CA LEU A 19 6.30 16.06 -3.76
C LEU A 19 6.69 17.00 -2.62
N GLU A 20 7.14 18.23 -2.89
CA GLU A 20 7.43 19.23 -1.87
C GLU A 20 6.18 19.59 -1.04
N ASN A 21 5.01 19.69 -1.68
CA ASN A 21 3.75 19.93 -0.99
C ASN A 21 3.34 18.74 -0.12
N ILE A 22 3.49 17.52 -0.61
CA ILE A 22 3.24 16.30 0.19
C ILE A 22 4.17 16.22 1.39
N GLN A 23 5.46 16.48 1.22
CA GLN A 23 6.45 16.48 2.29
C GLN A 23 6.19 17.55 3.36
N GLY A 24 5.53 18.63 3.01
CA GLY A 24 5.08 19.65 3.97
C GLY A 24 4.07 19.11 4.98
N ILE A 25 3.33 18.06 4.63
CA ILE A 25 2.32 17.42 5.51
C ILE A 25 2.84 16.13 6.11
N TYR A 26 3.56 15.32 5.32
CA TYR A 26 4.09 14.02 5.69
C TYR A 26 5.60 13.97 5.48
N ALA A 27 6.38 14.26 6.51
CA ALA A 27 7.84 14.12 6.44
C ALA A 27 8.29 12.90 7.26
N PRO A 28 9.19 12.06 6.74
CA PRO A 28 9.64 11.98 5.34
C PRO A 28 8.74 11.11 4.48
N VAL A 29 8.44 11.58 3.27
CA VAL A 29 7.83 10.79 2.21
C VAL A 29 8.93 10.12 1.39
N TYR A 30 8.77 8.85 1.15
CA TYR A 30 9.68 8.04 0.35
C TYR A 30 9.13 7.90 -1.07
N CYS A 31 9.86 8.39 -2.06
CA CYS A 31 9.53 8.21 -3.46
C CYS A 31 10.31 7.01 -4.02
N LEU A 32 9.62 6.09 -4.68
CA LEU A 32 10.18 4.88 -5.27
C LEU A 32 10.13 4.97 -6.78
N GLY A 33 11.26 4.63 -7.41
CA GLY A 33 11.32 4.40 -8.85
C GLY A 33 10.96 5.63 -9.66
N VAL A 34 11.69 6.72 -9.50
CA VAL A 34 11.59 7.87 -10.40
C VAL A 34 12.44 7.57 -11.63
N ASP A 35 11.88 6.80 -12.56
CA ASP A 35 12.30 6.88 -13.94
C ASP A 35 11.67 8.16 -14.51
N GLU A 36 12.47 9.06 -15.04
CA GLU A 36 11.96 10.34 -15.59
C GLU A 36 10.95 10.11 -16.72
N ASP A 37 11.06 8.96 -17.40
CA ASP A 37 10.17 8.56 -18.48
C ASP A 37 8.92 7.80 -17.99
N CYS A 38 8.80 7.49 -16.69
CA CYS A 38 7.64 6.78 -16.16
C CYS A 38 6.55 7.78 -15.73
N PRO A 39 5.32 7.69 -16.28
CA PRO A 39 4.22 8.58 -15.90
C PRO A 39 3.73 8.33 -14.47
N THR A 40 4.11 7.20 -13.86
CA THR A 40 3.67 6.80 -12.53
C THR A 40 4.73 7.12 -11.47
N THR A 41 4.31 7.82 -10.44
CA THR A 41 5.11 8.05 -9.23
C THR A 41 4.52 7.22 -8.09
N ARG A 42 5.35 6.38 -7.47
CA ARG A 42 4.97 5.60 -6.29
C ARG A 42 5.67 6.13 -5.06
N PHE A 43 4.97 6.33 -3.97
CA PHE A 43 5.54 6.86 -2.74
C PHE A 43 4.76 6.41 -1.49
N GLY A 44 5.39 6.54 -0.33
CA GLY A 44 4.82 6.17 0.96
C GLY A 44 5.44 6.95 2.11
N VAL A 45 4.81 6.91 3.26
CA VAL A 45 5.31 7.54 4.49
C VAL A 45 6.35 6.63 5.15
N PHE A 46 7.52 7.19 5.46
CA PHE A 46 8.63 6.46 6.09
C PHE A 46 8.18 5.76 7.37
N MET A 47 8.58 4.50 7.54
CA MET A 47 8.26 3.63 8.68
C MET A 47 6.76 3.39 8.94
N ARG A 48 5.87 3.86 8.06
CA ARG A 48 4.42 3.79 8.30
C ARG A 48 3.63 3.14 7.18
N SER A 49 4.06 3.31 5.93
CA SER A 49 3.35 2.77 4.76
C SER A 49 3.63 1.29 4.54
N ASN A 50 2.59 0.51 4.24
CA ASN A 50 2.70 -0.88 3.82
C ASN A 50 2.87 -0.99 2.31
N ARG A 51 2.01 -0.31 1.57
CA ARG A 51 1.90 -0.38 0.11
C ARG A 51 2.30 0.92 -0.56
N GLY A 52 2.16 2.05 0.18
CA GLY A 52 2.21 3.37 -0.43
C GLY A 52 1.05 3.60 -1.38
N ILE A 53 1.16 4.64 -2.17
CA ILE A 53 0.19 5.05 -3.18
C ILE A 53 0.89 5.26 -4.52
N GLU A 54 0.11 5.30 -5.58
CA GLU A 54 0.57 5.53 -6.94
C GLU A 54 -0.17 6.74 -7.52
N VAL A 55 0.58 7.65 -8.13
CA VAL A 55 0.04 8.77 -8.91
C VAL A 55 0.53 8.62 -10.33
N THR A 56 -0.38 8.48 -11.26
CA THR A 56 -0.09 8.33 -12.69
C THR A 56 -0.63 9.55 -13.43
N GLU A 57 0.23 10.19 -14.22
CA GLU A 57 -0.21 11.21 -15.16
C GLU A 57 -0.87 10.51 -16.37
N ILE A 58 -2.10 10.93 -16.70
CA ILE A 58 -2.89 10.44 -17.81
C ILE A 58 -3.30 11.62 -18.72
N ASP A 59 -3.81 11.34 -19.90
CA ASP A 59 -4.19 12.37 -20.88
C ASP A 59 -5.20 13.38 -20.33
N GLU A 60 -6.14 12.90 -19.50
CA GLU A 60 -7.23 13.70 -18.92
C GLU A 60 -6.90 14.32 -17.55
N GLY A 61 -5.71 14.05 -17.00
CA GLY A 61 -5.31 14.56 -15.67
C GLY A 61 -4.41 13.62 -14.91
N TYR A 62 -4.91 13.12 -13.78
CA TYR A 62 -4.15 12.21 -12.91
C TYR A 62 -5.04 11.09 -12.38
N GLU A 63 -4.49 9.89 -12.32
CA GLU A 63 -5.02 8.75 -11.58
C GLU A 63 -4.28 8.62 -10.25
N VAL A 64 -5.00 8.58 -9.13
CA VAL A 64 -4.43 8.35 -7.80
C VAL A 64 -4.95 7.04 -7.25
N ARG A 65 -4.06 6.05 -7.15
CA ARG A 65 -4.38 4.67 -6.79
C ARG A 65 -3.88 4.31 -5.41
N ILE A 66 -4.73 3.63 -4.65
CA ILE A 66 -4.34 2.90 -3.45
C ILE A 66 -4.59 1.41 -3.66
N ASN A 67 -3.61 0.59 -3.33
CA ASN A 67 -3.67 -0.84 -3.58
C ASN A 67 -4.27 -1.61 -2.40
N VAL A 68 -4.83 -2.80 -2.69
CA VAL A 68 -5.29 -3.74 -1.68
C VAL A 68 -4.22 -3.99 -0.61
N MET A 69 -4.62 -4.18 0.63
CA MET A 69 -3.73 -4.32 1.79
C MET A 69 -2.91 -3.06 2.14
N ALA A 70 -3.34 -1.91 1.69
CA ALA A 70 -2.90 -0.64 2.23
C ALA A 70 -3.32 -0.52 3.71
N ASN A 71 -2.49 0.12 4.51
CA ASN A 71 -2.82 0.39 5.91
C ASN A 71 -3.38 1.81 6.09
N LYS A 72 -3.74 2.16 7.31
CA LYS A 72 -4.32 3.49 7.60
C LYS A 72 -3.39 4.64 7.19
N ALA A 73 -2.08 4.49 7.34
CA ALA A 73 -1.13 5.52 6.93
C ALA A 73 -1.08 5.71 5.41
N ASP A 74 -1.27 4.63 4.64
CA ASP A 74 -1.39 4.70 3.19
C ASP A 74 -2.68 5.42 2.78
N PHE A 75 -3.82 5.15 3.46
CA PHE A 75 -5.09 5.84 3.22
C PHE A 75 -5.03 7.32 3.57
N ASP A 76 -4.40 7.69 4.69
CA ASP A 76 -4.22 9.08 5.07
C ASP A 76 -3.38 9.83 4.03
N LEU A 77 -2.27 9.22 3.58
CA LEU A 77 -1.44 9.77 2.52
C LEU A 77 -2.23 9.93 1.21
N TRP A 78 -3.05 8.93 0.85
CA TRP A 78 -3.87 8.92 -0.35
C TRP A 78 -4.89 10.05 -0.35
N ARG A 79 -5.67 10.22 0.71
CA ARG A 79 -6.66 11.31 0.84
C ARG A 79 -6.01 12.70 0.71
N HIS A 80 -4.91 12.92 1.42
CA HIS A 80 -4.18 14.20 1.35
C HIS A 80 -3.54 14.44 -0.02
N THR A 81 -3.05 13.39 -0.67
CA THR A 81 -2.51 13.48 -2.03
C THR A 81 -3.57 13.94 -3.02
N ILE A 82 -4.77 13.35 -2.98
CA ILE A 82 -5.90 13.76 -3.81
C ILE A 82 -6.26 15.22 -3.54
N GLN A 83 -6.40 15.61 -2.27
CA GLN A 83 -6.72 16.98 -1.89
C GLN A 83 -5.66 17.98 -2.36
N ILE A 84 -4.38 17.71 -2.13
CA ILE A 84 -3.30 18.61 -2.54
C ILE A 84 -3.26 18.73 -4.06
N LEU A 85 -3.29 17.60 -4.75
CA LEU A 85 -3.18 17.58 -6.20
C LEU A 85 -4.37 18.27 -6.85
N SER A 86 -5.61 18.03 -6.36
CA SER A 86 -6.80 18.69 -6.88
C SER A 86 -6.73 20.21 -6.77
N VAL A 87 -6.20 20.73 -5.66
CA VAL A 87 -6.00 22.19 -5.48
C VAL A 87 -4.88 22.72 -6.38
N LEU A 88 -3.74 22.02 -6.48
CA LEU A 88 -2.61 22.49 -7.28
C LEU A 88 -2.94 22.60 -8.77
N VAL A 89 -3.74 21.68 -9.30
CA VAL A 89 -4.07 21.64 -10.72
C VAL A 89 -5.53 22.03 -11.02
N ASP A 90 -6.27 22.49 -10.00
CA ASP A 90 -7.68 22.89 -10.13
C ASP A 90 -8.52 21.79 -10.81
N ALA A 91 -8.44 20.57 -10.26
CA ALA A 91 -9.08 19.40 -10.81
C ALA A 91 -10.42 19.10 -10.15
N GLU A 92 -11.33 18.55 -10.92
CA GLU A 92 -12.50 17.84 -10.39
C GLU A 92 -12.12 16.39 -10.06
N VAL A 93 -12.70 15.85 -8.99
CA VAL A 93 -12.36 14.54 -8.44
C VAL A 93 -13.50 13.56 -8.69
N TYR A 94 -13.20 12.37 -9.24
CA TYR A 94 -14.18 11.34 -9.58
C TYR A 94 -13.73 9.96 -9.07
N ASN A 95 -14.70 9.13 -8.66
CA ASN A 95 -14.44 7.73 -8.34
C ASN A 95 -14.36 6.84 -9.61
N GLU A 96 -14.20 5.52 -9.44
CA GLU A 96 -14.13 4.55 -10.53
C GLU A 96 -15.45 4.41 -11.33
N ASP A 97 -16.57 4.84 -10.76
CA ASP A 97 -17.90 4.80 -11.37
C ASP A 97 -18.29 6.15 -12.03
N ASP A 98 -17.32 7.05 -12.24
CA ASP A 98 -17.49 8.41 -12.76
C ASP A 98 -18.43 9.29 -11.91
N GLU A 99 -18.56 9.00 -10.62
CA GLU A 99 -19.31 9.84 -9.68
C GLU A 99 -18.37 10.89 -9.08
N LYS A 100 -18.82 12.15 -9.07
CA LYS A 100 -18.05 13.26 -8.54
C LYS A 100 -17.92 13.17 -7.02
N ILE A 101 -16.69 13.31 -6.53
CA ILE A 101 -16.37 13.38 -5.11
C ILE A 101 -16.16 14.83 -4.73
N GLU A 102 -17.04 15.38 -3.88
CA GLU A 102 -16.94 16.77 -3.40
C GLU A 102 -15.94 16.90 -2.24
N ASP A 103 -15.86 15.90 -1.38
CA ASP A 103 -14.91 15.85 -0.25
C ASP A 103 -14.39 14.41 -0.05
N ILE A 104 -13.12 14.22 -0.33
CA ILE A 104 -12.46 12.90 -0.23
C ILE A 104 -12.41 12.39 1.22
N PHE A 105 -12.37 13.28 2.22
CA PHE A 105 -12.33 12.88 3.63
C PHE A 105 -13.71 12.48 4.17
N GLN A 106 -14.79 13.01 3.59
CA GLN A 106 -16.15 12.54 3.88
C GLN A 106 -16.47 11.26 3.15
N GLU A 107 -16.09 11.16 1.87
CA GLU A 107 -16.32 9.96 1.04
C GLU A 107 -15.57 8.74 1.59
N TYR A 108 -14.34 8.92 2.02
CA TYR A 108 -13.51 7.89 2.65
C TYR A 108 -13.14 8.31 4.07
N ASP A 109 -14.13 8.35 4.94
CA ASP A 109 -13.92 8.64 6.36
C ASP A 109 -13.18 7.50 7.09
N ASP A 110 -12.80 7.72 8.33
CA ASP A 110 -12.03 6.75 9.11
C ASP A 110 -12.80 5.44 9.34
N ALA A 111 -14.13 5.49 9.43
CA ALA A 111 -14.94 4.29 9.61
C ALA A 111 -14.97 3.44 8.34
N ARG A 112 -15.16 4.07 7.18
CA ARG A 112 -15.12 3.40 5.88
C ARG A 112 -13.72 2.81 5.60
N ILE A 113 -12.66 3.54 5.93
CA ILE A 113 -11.28 3.03 5.79
C ILE A 113 -11.07 1.80 6.68
N ASP A 114 -11.49 1.82 7.93
CA ASP A 114 -11.41 0.67 8.84
C ASP A 114 -12.16 -0.56 8.26
N GLU A 115 -13.34 -0.34 7.66
CA GLU A 115 -14.10 -1.40 7.01
C GLU A 115 -13.36 -1.98 5.79
N ILE A 116 -12.76 -1.15 4.96
CA ILE A 116 -11.97 -1.59 3.79
C ILE A 116 -10.77 -2.43 4.24
N ILE A 117 -10.02 -1.96 5.24
CA ILE A 117 -8.86 -2.69 5.79
C ILE A 117 -9.26 -4.07 6.31
N VAL A 118 -10.36 -4.15 7.05
CA VAL A 118 -10.90 -5.43 7.56
C VAL A 118 -11.41 -6.31 6.41
N HIS A 119 -12.04 -5.74 5.41
CA HIS A 119 -12.52 -6.46 4.23
C HIS A 119 -11.34 -7.06 3.44
N ASP A 120 -10.31 -6.27 3.17
CA ASP A 120 -9.10 -6.72 2.48
C ASP A 120 -8.44 -7.90 3.20
N TYR A 121 -8.29 -7.80 4.53
CA TYR A 121 -7.77 -8.91 5.33
C TYR A 121 -8.63 -10.19 5.20
N LYS A 122 -9.96 -10.06 5.23
CA LYS A 122 -10.86 -11.21 5.03
C LYS A 122 -10.71 -11.82 3.63
N MET A 123 -10.58 -10.97 2.61
CA MET A 123 -10.39 -11.42 1.23
C MET A 123 -9.08 -12.20 1.06
N ILE A 124 -7.99 -11.75 1.67
CA ILE A 124 -6.72 -12.48 1.67
C ILE A 124 -6.88 -13.87 2.27
N ASN A 125 -7.57 -14.01 3.40
CA ASN A 125 -7.84 -15.31 4.01
C ASN A 125 -8.66 -16.23 3.09
N VAL A 126 -9.65 -15.68 2.39
CA VAL A 126 -10.41 -16.44 1.38
C VAL A 126 -9.51 -16.88 0.22
N MET A 127 -8.68 -15.98 -0.29
CA MET A 127 -7.74 -16.29 -1.39
C MET A 127 -6.76 -17.40 -0.99
N ILE A 128 -6.17 -17.34 0.21
CA ILE A 128 -5.26 -18.39 0.71
C ILE A 128 -5.98 -19.75 0.74
N LYS A 129 -7.21 -19.80 1.22
CA LYS A 129 -8.01 -21.05 1.26
C LYS A 129 -8.33 -21.55 -0.16
N CYS A 130 -8.71 -20.69 -1.09
CA CYS A 130 -9.00 -21.03 -2.48
C CYS A 130 -7.75 -21.51 -3.24
N HIS A 131 -6.57 -21.05 -2.86
CA HIS A 131 -5.30 -21.50 -3.44
C HIS A 131 -4.77 -22.80 -2.83
N HIS A 132 -5.60 -23.57 -2.13
CA HIS A 132 -5.23 -24.85 -1.51
C HIS A 132 -3.99 -24.74 -0.59
N GLY A 133 -3.91 -23.64 0.15
CA GLY A 133 -2.80 -23.36 1.07
C GLY A 133 -1.50 -22.89 0.41
N LYS A 134 -1.47 -22.72 -0.92
CA LYS A 134 -0.32 -22.10 -1.58
C LYS A 134 -0.22 -20.63 -1.19
N PRO A 135 0.98 -20.12 -0.94
CA PRO A 135 1.14 -18.72 -0.61
C PRO A 135 0.77 -17.83 -1.80
N ILE A 136 0.21 -16.68 -1.49
CA ILE A 136 -0.04 -15.60 -2.43
C ILE A 136 1.01 -14.51 -2.21
N GLY A 137 1.51 -13.94 -3.30
CA GLY A 137 2.45 -12.81 -3.26
C GLY A 137 1.70 -11.50 -3.19
N ILE A 138 2.08 -10.64 -2.25
CA ILE A 138 1.61 -9.25 -2.16
C ILE A 138 2.82 -8.34 -2.16
N PHE A 139 2.87 -7.42 -3.12
CA PHE A 139 3.95 -6.44 -3.16
C PHE A 139 3.74 -5.37 -2.11
N GLY A 140 4.64 -5.30 -1.15
CA GLY A 140 4.77 -4.17 -0.24
C GLY A 140 5.39 -2.96 -0.92
N LEU A 141 5.75 -1.95 -0.13
CA LEU A 141 6.38 -0.74 -0.65
C LEU A 141 7.75 -1.05 -1.29
N PHE A 142 8.53 -1.93 -0.69
CA PHE A 142 9.90 -2.26 -1.13
C PHE A 142 10.07 -3.69 -1.63
N ARG A 143 9.19 -4.59 -1.26
CA ARG A 143 9.36 -6.02 -1.53
C ARG A 143 8.04 -6.77 -1.61
N GLU A 144 8.09 -7.94 -2.24
CA GLU A 144 7.00 -8.91 -2.20
C GLU A 144 6.99 -9.68 -0.88
N ALA A 145 5.82 -9.78 -0.26
CA ALA A 145 5.54 -10.66 0.86
C ALA A 145 4.73 -11.86 0.41
N HIS A 146 5.15 -13.07 0.80
CA HIS A 146 4.42 -14.30 0.53
C HIS A 146 3.57 -14.69 1.73
N ILE A 147 2.26 -14.70 1.54
CA ILE A 147 1.27 -14.90 2.60
C ILE A 147 0.59 -16.25 2.40
N GLY A 148 0.67 -17.12 3.41
CA GLY A 148 0.03 -18.44 3.42
C GLY A 148 -0.52 -18.78 4.80
N ASN A 149 -1.15 -19.96 4.95
CA ASN A 149 -1.71 -20.43 6.23
C ASN A 149 -0.66 -20.40 7.35
N TRP A 150 0.57 -20.79 7.05
CA TRP A 150 1.68 -20.79 8.01
C TRP A 150 1.90 -19.42 8.67
N LEU A 151 1.69 -18.32 7.93
CA LEU A 151 1.82 -16.98 8.48
C LEU A 151 0.67 -16.63 9.42
N ILE A 152 -0.55 -16.96 9.02
CA ILE A 152 -1.77 -16.73 9.83
C ILE A 152 -1.67 -17.49 11.16
N GLU A 153 -1.17 -18.73 11.11
CA GLU A 153 -0.89 -19.55 12.29
C GLU A 153 0.26 -18.98 13.13
N HIS A 154 1.35 -18.57 12.49
CA HIS A 154 2.51 -17.99 13.17
C HIS A 154 2.18 -16.67 13.91
N LEU A 155 1.31 -15.85 13.34
CA LEU A 155 0.83 -14.62 13.97
C LEU A 155 -0.23 -14.85 15.05
N ASP A 156 -0.71 -16.12 15.21
CA ASP A 156 -1.76 -16.51 16.16
C ASP A 156 -3.04 -15.66 16.02
N ILE A 157 -3.44 -15.41 14.78
CA ILE A 157 -4.57 -14.53 14.46
C ILE A 157 -5.80 -15.26 13.93
N THR A 158 -5.76 -16.60 13.90
CA THR A 158 -6.81 -17.45 13.31
C THR A 158 -8.17 -17.25 13.99
N ASP A 159 -8.18 -17.18 15.31
CA ASP A 159 -9.41 -17.14 16.13
C ASP A 159 -9.75 -15.73 16.63
N LEU A 160 -8.99 -14.71 16.20
CA LEU A 160 -9.21 -13.34 16.62
C LEU A 160 -10.36 -12.67 15.84
N PRO A 161 -11.05 -11.69 16.45
CA PRO A 161 -11.95 -10.82 15.72
C PRO A 161 -11.25 -10.17 14.52
N ALA A 162 -11.91 -10.14 13.37
CA ALA A 162 -11.30 -9.74 12.10
C ALA A 162 -10.57 -8.38 12.13
N LYS A 163 -11.09 -7.40 12.87
CA LYS A 163 -10.44 -6.09 13.04
C LYS A 163 -9.12 -6.22 13.81
N HIS A 164 -9.07 -7.05 14.84
CA HIS A 164 -7.86 -7.27 15.62
C HIS A 164 -6.82 -8.03 14.80
N ALA A 165 -7.23 -9.09 14.13
CA ALA A 165 -6.38 -9.87 13.25
C ALA A 165 -5.80 -9.01 12.11
N ALA A 166 -6.61 -8.15 11.49
CA ALA A 166 -6.17 -7.21 10.47
C ALA A 166 -5.08 -6.26 10.99
N ASN A 167 -5.24 -5.73 12.19
CA ASN A 167 -4.24 -4.82 12.79
C ASN A 167 -2.89 -5.51 13.00
N ILE A 168 -2.89 -6.74 13.55
CA ILE A 168 -1.66 -7.53 13.77
C ILE A 168 -1.00 -7.84 12.43
N PHE A 169 -1.80 -8.24 11.42
CA PHE A 169 -1.31 -8.54 10.09
C PHE A 169 -0.66 -7.31 9.43
N HIS A 170 -1.31 -6.15 9.51
CA HIS A 170 -0.77 -4.91 8.95
C HIS A 170 0.49 -4.44 9.66
N GLN A 171 0.59 -4.63 10.98
CA GLN A 171 1.81 -4.34 11.74
C GLN A 171 2.95 -5.23 11.27
N TRP A 172 2.74 -6.54 11.17
CA TRP A 172 3.73 -7.48 10.64
C TRP A 172 4.19 -7.09 9.23
N PHE A 173 3.23 -6.71 8.36
CA PHE A 173 3.56 -6.34 6.98
C PHE A 173 4.35 -5.02 6.91
N ASN A 174 4.05 -4.08 7.80
CA ASN A 174 4.82 -2.85 7.95
C ASN A 174 6.25 -3.15 8.38
N ASP A 175 6.43 -3.92 9.44
CA ASP A 175 7.73 -4.29 9.97
C ASP A 175 8.57 -5.01 8.90
N LEU A 176 7.96 -5.95 8.18
CA LEU A 176 8.63 -6.66 7.09
C LEU A 176 9.17 -5.71 6.00
N ASN A 177 8.39 -4.69 5.62
CA ASN A 177 8.83 -3.71 4.62
C ASN A 177 10.01 -2.87 5.12
N TRP A 178 9.87 -2.28 6.31
CA TRP A 178 10.80 -1.27 6.79
C TRP A 178 12.07 -1.86 7.40
N ASP A 179 11.97 -2.96 8.12
CA ASP A 179 13.15 -3.67 8.63
C ASP A 179 14.04 -4.13 7.50
N THR A 180 13.45 -4.62 6.41
CA THR A 180 14.20 -5.02 5.22
C THR A 180 14.91 -3.83 4.60
N TYR A 181 14.19 -2.73 4.41
CA TYR A 181 14.76 -1.51 3.83
C TYR A 181 15.95 -0.99 4.65
N ILE A 182 15.81 -0.91 5.98
CA ILE A 182 16.87 -0.44 6.87
C ILE A 182 18.08 -1.38 6.77
N LYS A 183 17.87 -2.69 6.87
CA LYS A 183 18.95 -3.67 6.83
C LYS A 183 19.65 -3.74 5.48
N GLU A 184 18.94 -3.58 4.38
CA GLU A 184 19.57 -3.47 3.06
C GLU A 184 20.42 -2.21 2.93
N LYS A 185 19.98 -1.09 3.45
CA LYS A 185 20.75 0.17 3.50
C LYS A 185 21.99 0.07 4.36
N GLU A 186 21.90 -0.64 5.48
CA GLU A 186 23.01 -0.89 6.39
C GLU A 186 23.94 -2.03 5.95
N GLY A 187 23.57 -2.75 4.88
CA GLY A 187 24.33 -3.92 4.39
C GLY A 187 24.28 -5.13 5.32
N THR A 188 23.31 -5.17 6.23
CA THR A 188 23.17 -6.21 7.27
C THR A 188 22.13 -7.28 6.93
N SER A 189 21.40 -7.15 5.80
CA SER A 189 20.35 -8.10 5.47
C SER A 189 20.92 -9.43 4.98
N THR A 190 20.50 -10.53 5.62
CA THR A 190 20.77 -11.88 5.17
C THR A 190 19.48 -12.47 4.59
N GLN A 191 19.48 -12.81 3.32
CA GLN A 191 18.37 -13.55 2.71
C GLN A 191 18.45 -15.02 3.11
N MET A 192 17.46 -15.53 3.81
CA MET A 192 17.32 -16.96 4.08
C MET A 192 16.18 -17.57 3.26
N MET A 193 16.42 -18.77 2.78
CA MET A 193 15.39 -19.59 2.13
C MET A 193 14.75 -20.51 3.18
N LEU A 194 13.51 -20.32 3.52
CA LEU A 194 12.74 -21.26 4.32
C LEU A 194 12.09 -22.30 3.40
N ARG A 195 12.30 -23.57 3.73
CA ARG A 195 11.55 -24.67 3.12
C ARG A 195 10.37 -25.02 4.01
N GLU A 196 9.18 -25.11 3.41
CA GLU A 196 8.08 -25.78 4.07
C GLU A 196 8.44 -27.25 4.33
N PRO A 197 8.18 -27.79 5.54
CA PRO A 197 8.34 -29.21 5.78
C PRO A 197 7.51 -30.01 4.77
N GLY A 198 8.16 -30.84 3.94
CA GLY A 198 7.51 -31.70 2.95
C GLY A 198 7.22 -31.09 1.58
N SER A 199 7.65 -29.87 1.27
CA SER A 199 7.52 -29.29 -0.06
C SER A 199 8.87 -29.13 -0.77
N ASP A 200 8.90 -29.39 -2.09
CA ASP A 200 10.08 -29.14 -2.94
C ASP A 200 10.26 -27.65 -3.29
N VAL A 201 9.38 -26.80 -2.82
CA VAL A 201 9.41 -25.37 -3.13
C VAL A 201 10.18 -24.64 -2.04
N SER A 202 11.37 -24.17 -2.37
CA SER A 202 12.13 -23.26 -1.52
C SER A 202 11.55 -21.85 -1.59
N LYS A 203 11.14 -21.30 -0.46
CA LYS A 203 10.69 -19.91 -0.35
C LYS A 203 11.81 -19.04 0.18
N ARG A 204 12.08 -17.92 -0.52
CA ARG A 204 12.97 -16.89 0.03
C ARG A 204 12.20 -16.15 1.13
N VAL A 205 12.65 -16.32 2.34
CA VAL A 205 12.19 -15.50 3.48
C VAL A 205 13.43 -14.79 4.00
N SER A 206 13.34 -13.48 4.14
CA SER A 206 14.40 -12.76 4.83
C SER A 206 14.17 -12.97 6.32
N LEU A 207 15.05 -13.72 6.97
CA LEU A 207 15.11 -13.79 8.42
C LEU A 207 16.07 -12.69 8.89
N TYR A 208 15.61 -11.89 9.81
CA TYR A 208 16.38 -10.84 10.45
C TYR A 208 16.77 -11.32 11.85
N HIS A 209 18.03 -11.18 12.18
CA HIS A 209 18.57 -11.38 13.50
C HIS A 209 18.68 -10.02 14.21
#